data_f8e4ef9223d3e2457a5f85c88da2894f
#
_entry.id   f8e4ef9223d3e2457a5f85c88da2894f
#
_cell.length_a   1.000
_cell.length_b   1.000
_cell.length_c   1.000
_cell.angle_alpha   90.00
_cell.angle_beta   90.00
_cell.angle_gamma   90.00
#
_symmetry.space_group_name_H-M   'P 1'
#
loop_
_entity.id
_entity.type
_entity.pdbx_description
1 polymer ?
#
loop_
_entity_poly.entity_id
_entity_poly.type
_entity_poly.pdbx_seq_one_letter_code
_entity_poly.pdbx_strand_id
1 'polypeptide(L)'
;ELIPSGETSSYRSNPLRLAEFALSRKDPAYVGHAKAVHAIETAREKGEPLPQEVLAVYAALNQAGIANKPADTVIGSTIYANKPGDGSAREQAASCQRVLGACANIAKEYATKRYRSNCINWGMAPLLTASPEDYALGDWVFVPGIRHAILTGKEAFDAYVVSPNGSVKKTSVSTGALT
;
A
#
# COMPACT_ATOMS: atom_id res chain seq x y z
N GLU A 1 12.56 -11.21 1.18
CA GLU A 1 11.66 -12.16 0.51
C GLU A 1 10.20 -11.81 0.85
N LEU A 2 9.41 -11.47 -0.17
CA LEU A 2 8.00 -11.08 0.01
C LEU A 2 7.05 -12.28 0.10
N ILE A 3 7.44 -13.42 -0.49
CA ILE A 3 6.71 -14.67 -0.42
C ILE A 3 7.69 -15.86 -0.46
N PRO A 4 7.50 -16.89 0.37
CA PRO A 4 8.35 -18.07 0.39
C PRO A 4 8.00 -19.03 -0.76
N SER A 5 8.66 -18.92 -1.90
CA SER A 5 8.32 -19.61 -3.14
C SER A 5 8.33 -21.15 -3.04
N GLY A 6 9.18 -21.72 -2.20
CA GLY A 6 9.26 -23.18 -2.01
C GLY A 6 8.04 -23.77 -1.31
N GLU A 7 7.56 -23.11 -0.25
CA GLU A 7 6.45 -23.58 0.57
C GLU A 7 5.08 -23.37 -0.09
N THR A 8 4.99 -22.48 -1.06
CA THR A 8 3.73 -22.04 -1.66
C THR A 8 3.38 -22.79 -2.96
N SER A 9 4.24 -23.68 -3.43
CA SER A 9 4.08 -24.36 -4.71
C SER A 9 2.77 -25.14 -4.85
N SER A 10 2.27 -25.73 -3.75
CA SER A 10 1.01 -26.49 -3.71
C SER A 10 -0.24 -25.64 -3.68
N TYR A 11 -0.14 -24.33 -3.44
CA TYR A 11 -1.27 -23.41 -3.30
C TYR A 11 -1.48 -22.50 -4.50
N ARG A 12 -0.78 -22.70 -5.60
CA ARG A 12 -0.80 -21.83 -6.80
C ARG A 12 -2.20 -21.69 -7.43
N SER A 13 -3.04 -22.69 -7.30
CA SER A 13 -4.43 -22.67 -7.80
C SER A 13 -5.43 -22.01 -6.85
N ASN A 14 -5.01 -21.62 -5.64
CA ASN A 14 -5.85 -20.97 -4.66
C ASN A 14 -5.25 -19.63 -4.23
N PRO A 15 -5.63 -18.51 -4.90
CA PRO A 15 -5.04 -17.20 -4.65
C PRO A 15 -5.14 -16.71 -3.21
N LEU A 16 -6.27 -16.97 -2.54
CA LEU A 16 -6.48 -16.56 -1.15
C LEU A 16 -5.54 -17.34 -0.21
N ARG A 17 -5.44 -18.64 -0.41
CA ARG A 17 -4.56 -19.50 0.40
C ARG A 17 -3.08 -19.14 0.17
N LEU A 18 -2.71 -18.89 -1.09
CA LEU A 18 -1.38 -18.43 -1.43
C LEU A 18 -1.04 -17.09 -0.77
N ALA A 19 -1.99 -16.16 -0.76
CA ALA A 19 -1.80 -14.83 -0.19
C ALA A 19 -1.55 -14.87 1.33
N GLU A 20 -2.02 -15.89 2.04
CA GLU A 20 -1.75 -16.05 3.48
C GLU A 20 -0.26 -16.25 3.81
N PHE A 21 0.57 -16.56 2.83
CA PHE A 21 2.02 -16.65 3.01
C PHE A 21 2.76 -15.34 2.73
N ALA A 22 2.06 -14.28 2.33
CA ALA A 22 2.69 -12.98 2.07
C ALA A 22 3.41 -12.46 3.33
N LEU A 23 4.69 -12.15 3.18
CA LEU A 23 5.56 -11.66 4.26
C LEU A 23 5.67 -12.60 5.49
N SER A 24 5.22 -13.84 5.40
CA SER A 24 5.13 -14.76 6.55
C SER A 24 6.44 -14.94 7.32
N ARG A 25 7.58 -14.82 6.64
CA ARG A 25 8.91 -14.92 7.26
C ARG A 25 9.48 -13.60 7.77
N LYS A 26 8.93 -12.47 7.32
CA LYS A 26 9.44 -11.12 7.67
C LYS A 26 8.53 -10.40 8.64
N ASP A 27 7.24 -10.47 8.41
CA ASP A 27 6.21 -9.87 9.25
C ASP A 27 4.97 -10.77 9.27
N PRO A 28 4.91 -11.76 10.17
CA PRO A 28 3.77 -12.68 10.26
C PRO A 28 2.43 -11.99 10.53
N ALA A 29 2.45 -10.79 11.10
CA ALA A 29 1.24 -10.02 11.40
C ALA A 29 0.67 -9.30 10.15
N TYR A 30 1.44 -9.19 9.08
CA TYR A 30 1.04 -8.45 7.87
C TYR A 30 -0.29 -8.92 7.29
N VAL A 31 -0.49 -10.22 7.15
CA VAL A 31 -1.71 -10.78 6.55
C VAL A 31 -2.94 -10.39 7.34
N GLY A 32 -2.88 -10.49 8.67
CA GLY A 32 -3.99 -10.09 9.55
C GLY A 32 -4.30 -8.59 9.44
N HIS A 33 -3.29 -7.75 9.46
CA HIS A 33 -3.45 -6.30 9.29
C HIS A 33 -4.01 -5.95 7.91
N ALA A 34 -3.52 -6.57 6.85
CA ALA A 34 -3.99 -6.34 5.49
C ALA A 34 -5.45 -6.76 5.31
N LYS A 35 -5.86 -7.90 5.86
CA LYS A 35 -7.25 -8.35 5.85
C LYS A 35 -8.18 -7.38 6.59
N ALA A 36 -7.75 -6.85 7.72
CA ALA A 36 -8.52 -5.85 8.48
C ALA A 36 -8.73 -4.56 7.66
N VAL A 37 -7.69 -4.06 7.00
CA VAL A 37 -7.80 -2.90 6.11
C VAL A 37 -8.69 -3.19 4.90
N HIS A 38 -8.59 -4.38 4.33
CA HIS A 38 -9.45 -4.78 3.21
C HIS A 38 -10.93 -4.84 3.60
N ALA A 39 -11.25 -5.25 4.81
CA ALA A 39 -12.61 -5.23 5.34
C ALA A 39 -13.15 -3.78 5.45
N ILE A 40 -12.30 -2.82 5.81
CA ILE A 40 -12.65 -1.40 5.85
C ILE A 40 -13.02 -0.89 4.45
N GLU A 41 -12.23 -1.22 3.44
CA GLU A 41 -12.51 -0.83 2.05
C GLU A 41 -13.81 -1.46 1.54
N THR A 42 -14.06 -2.73 1.85
CA THR A 42 -15.30 -3.41 1.51
C THR A 42 -16.51 -2.69 2.13
N ALA A 43 -16.41 -2.28 3.39
CA ALA A 43 -17.46 -1.51 4.06
C ALA A 43 -17.67 -0.15 3.39
N ARG A 44 -16.59 0.55 3.03
CA ARG A 44 -16.66 1.82 2.30
C ARG A 44 -17.39 1.69 0.96
N GLU A 45 -17.06 0.67 0.18
CA GLU A 45 -17.70 0.40 -1.12
C GLU A 45 -19.20 0.12 -0.99
N LYS A 46 -19.62 -0.50 0.10
CA LYS A 46 -21.03 -0.76 0.42
C LYS A 46 -21.77 0.45 1.03
N GLY A 47 -21.07 1.55 1.28
CA GLY A 47 -21.64 2.72 1.96
C GLY A 47 -21.90 2.53 3.45
N GLU A 48 -21.28 1.52 4.05
CA GLU A 48 -21.35 1.26 5.48
C GLU A 48 -20.49 2.25 6.29
N PRO A 49 -20.80 2.49 7.59
CA PRO A 49 -20.00 3.37 8.44
C PRO A 49 -18.53 2.90 8.54
N LEU A 50 -17.60 3.85 8.48
CA LEU A 50 -16.16 3.59 8.66
C LEU A 50 -15.80 3.50 10.15
N PRO A 51 -14.75 2.73 10.50
CA PRO A 51 -14.26 2.65 11.86
C PRO A 51 -13.80 4.00 12.39
N GLN A 52 -13.84 4.18 13.71
CA GLN A 52 -13.45 5.43 14.36
C GLN A 52 -12.00 5.83 14.05
N GLU A 53 -11.09 4.87 13.93
CA GLU A 53 -9.68 5.17 13.60
C GLU A 53 -9.54 5.80 12.21
N VAL A 54 -10.34 5.39 11.23
CA VAL A 54 -10.33 5.97 9.87
C VAL A 54 -10.97 7.35 9.88
N LEU A 55 -12.07 7.53 10.59
CA LEU A 55 -12.72 8.83 10.76
C LEU A 55 -11.77 9.83 11.44
N ALA A 56 -10.98 9.37 12.41
CA ALA A 56 -9.97 10.20 13.07
C ALA A 56 -8.87 10.66 12.11
N VAL A 57 -8.48 9.82 11.14
CA VAL A 57 -7.53 10.19 10.09
C VAL A 57 -8.08 11.32 9.23
N TYR A 58 -9.30 11.21 8.76
CA TYR A 58 -9.94 12.28 7.99
C TYR A 58 -10.11 13.56 8.80
N ALA A 59 -10.46 13.46 10.08
CA ALA A 59 -10.55 14.62 10.96
C ALA A 59 -9.20 15.32 11.12
N ALA A 60 -8.12 14.56 11.29
CA ALA A 60 -6.76 15.11 11.37
C ALA A 60 -6.35 15.82 10.08
N LEU A 61 -6.65 15.24 8.91
CA LEU A 61 -6.40 15.87 7.61
C LEU A 61 -7.19 17.17 7.46
N ASN A 62 -8.47 17.21 7.85
CA ASN A 62 -9.30 18.40 7.82
C ASN A 62 -8.76 19.51 8.73
N GLN A 63 -8.32 19.16 9.93
CA GLN A 63 -7.71 20.11 10.87
C GLN A 63 -6.40 20.70 10.35
N ALA A 64 -5.65 19.92 9.58
CA ALA A 64 -4.43 20.37 8.91
C ALA A 64 -4.69 21.17 7.63
N GLY A 65 -5.95 21.40 7.26
CA GLY A 65 -6.34 22.13 6.04
C GLY A 65 -6.16 21.33 4.74
N ILE A 66 -6.10 20.00 4.84
CA ILE A 66 -5.92 19.13 3.68
C ILE A 66 -7.28 18.63 3.21
N ALA A 67 -7.66 19.04 2.00
CA ALA A 67 -8.91 18.63 1.39
C ALA A 67 -8.94 17.13 1.12
N ASN A 68 -10.05 16.48 1.44
CA ASN A 68 -10.27 15.07 1.18
C ASN A 68 -11.76 14.79 0.92
N LYS A 69 -12.04 13.73 0.19
CA LYS A 69 -13.38 13.22 -0.07
C LYS A 69 -13.40 11.73 0.30
N PRO A 70 -13.85 11.36 1.50
CA PRO A 70 -13.84 9.96 1.95
C PRO A 70 -14.54 9.00 0.98
N ALA A 71 -15.65 9.42 0.36
CA ALA A 71 -16.38 8.61 -0.61
C ALA A 71 -15.56 8.27 -1.87
N ASP A 72 -14.67 9.16 -2.27
CA ASP A 72 -13.83 9.01 -3.46
C ASP A 72 -12.41 8.52 -3.13
N THR A 73 -12.13 8.20 -1.87
CA THR A 73 -10.81 7.79 -1.40
C THR A 73 -10.77 6.28 -1.18
N VAL A 74 -10.03 5.59 -2.03
CA VAL A 74 -9.79 4.14 -1.90
C VAL A 74 -8.88 3.87 -0.70
N ILE A 75 -9.22 2.86 0.09
CA ILE A 75 -8.47 2.44 1.26
C ILE A 75 -7.81 1.09 0.96
N GLY A 76 -6.52 0.98 1.16
CA GLY A 76 -5.78 -0.25 0.95
C GLY A 76 -4.57 -0.35 1.86
N SER A 77 -4.08 -1.56 2.05
CA SER A 77 -2.83 -1.77 2.76
C SER A 77 -1.63 -1.39 1.90
N THR A 78 -0.56 -1.03 2.55
CA THR A 78 0.74 -0.76 1.94
C THR A 78 1.85 -1.32 2.81
N ILE A 79 2.97 -1.65 2.21
CA ILE A 79 4.19 -1.93 2.93
C ILE A 79 5.22 -0.83 2.69
N TYR A 80 6.07 -0.61 3.67
CA TYR A 80 7.34 0.07 3.45
C TYR A 80 8.46 -0.95 3.47
N ALA A 81 9.36 -0.88 2.51
CA ALA A 81 10.57 -1.68 2.47
C ALA A 81 11.71 -0.91 1.79
N ASN A 82 12.95 -1.16 2.22
CA ASN A 82 14.09 -0.47 1.62
C ASN A 82 14.27 -0.87 0.15
N LYS A 83 14.25 -2.17 -0.14
CA LYS A 83 14.51 -2.68 -1.48
C LYS A 83 13.72 -3.98 -1.76
N PRO A 84 12.40 -3.90 -1.90
CA PRO A 84 11.58 -5.09 -2.14
C PRO A 84 11.72 -5.63 -3.56
N GLY A 85 11.43 -6.94 -3.73
CA GLY A 85 11.32 -7.57 -5.04
C GLY A 85 12.58 -8.30 -5.50
N ASP A 86 13.46 -8.68 -4.56
CA ASP A 86 14.68 -9.47 -4.81
C ASP A 86 14.40 -10.98 -4.96
N GLY A 87 13.27 -11.46 -4.47
CA GLY A 87 12.89 -12.88 -4.55
C GLY A 87 12.60 -13.37 -5.97
N SER A 88 12.53 -14.68 -6.17
CA SER A 88 12.23 -15.30 -7.46
C SER A 88 10.75 -15.24 -7.85
N ALA A 89 9.85 -15.29 -6.88
CA ALA A 89 8.39 -15.29 -7.07
C ALA A 89 7.81 -13.88 -7.09
N ARG A 90 8.28 -13.03 -7.98
CA ARG A 90 7.96 -11.58 -8.00
C ARG A 90 6.52 -11.28 -8.38
N GLU A 91 5.98 -12.01 -9.35
CA GLU A 91 4.59 -11.86 -9.75
C GLU A 91 3.64 -12.33 -8.65
N GLN A 92 3.93 -13.48 -8.03
CA GLN A 92 3.14 -13.98 -6.90
C GLN A 92 3.23 -13.04 -5.69
N ALA A 93 4.38 -12.41 -5.46
CA ALA A 93 4.52 -11.41 -4.41
C ALA A 93 3.56 -10.23 -4.61
N ALA A 94 3.46 -9.71 -5.84
CA ALA A 94 2.54 -8.64 -6.16
C ALA A 94 1.07 -9.08 -6.09
N SER A 95 0.74 -10.21 -6.71
CA SER A 95 -0.64 -10.72 -6.75
C SER A 95 -1.17 -11.05 -5.34
N CYS A 96 -0.35 -11.64 -4.49
CA CYS A 96 -0.74 -11.94 -3.11
C CYS A 96 -1.05 -10.66 -2.30
N GLN A 97 -0.23 -9.63 -2.45
CA GLN A 97 -0.51 -8.35 -1.82
C GLN A 97 -1.84 -7.76 -2.33
N ARG A 98 -2.07 -7.80 -3.63
CA ARG A 98 -3.32 -7.29 -4.22
C ARG A 98 -4.54 -8.07 -3.78
N VAL A 99 -4.47 -9.38 -3.70
CA VAL A 99 -5.55 -10.24 -3.18
C VAL A 99 -5.91 -9.87 -1.74
N LEU A 100 -4.92 -9.47 -0.94
CA LEU A 100 -5.14 -8.97 0.43
C LEU A 100 -5.59 -7.50 0.49
N GLY A 101 -5.82 -6.86 -0.64
CA GLY A 101 -6.33 -5.49 -0.71
C GLY A 101 -5.27 -4.40 -0.76
N ALA A 102 -4.01 -4.73 -1.04
CA ALA A 102 -2.97 -3.72 -1.19
C ALA A 102 -3.23 -2.80 -2.39
N CYS A 103 -2.99 -1.50 -2.19
CA CYS A 103 -3.14 -0.48 -3.23
C CYS A 103 -1.81 0.11 -3.68
N ALA A 104 -0.79 0.05 -2.84
CA ALA A 104 0.52 0.64 -3.11
C ALA A 104 1.60 -0.08 -2.30
N ASN A 105 2.84 0.12 -2.73
CA ASN A 105 4.03 -0.12 -1.92
C ASN A 105 4.84 1.16 -1.86
N ILE A 106 5.54 1.38 -0.75
CA ILE A 106 6.45 2.51 -0.58
C ILE A 106 7.83 1.94 -0.34
N ALA A 107 8.79 2.32 -1.18
CA ALA A 107 10.15 1.80 -1.10
C ALA A 107 11.18 2.92 -1.29
N LYS A 108 12.37 2.70 -0.74
CA LYS A 108 13.53 3.54 -1.05
C LYS A 108 13.99 3.29 -2.48
N GLU A 109 14.02 2.03 -2.89
CA GLU A 109 14.26 1.58 -4.26
C GLU A 109 13.59 0.22 -4.49
N TYR A 110 13.41 -0.17 -5.75
CA TYR A 110 12.94 -1.52 -6.09
C TYR A 110 14.09 -2.39 -6.56
N ALA A 111 14.18 -3.60 -6.01
CA ALA A 111 15.27 -4.53 -6.33
C ALA A 111 15.31 -4.92 -7.81
N THR A 112 14.15 -5.00 -8.46
CA THR A 112 14.05 -5.35 -9.87
C THR A 112 12.94 -4.57 -10.56
N LYS A 113 13.18 -4.23 -11.84
CA LYS A 113 12.14 -3.69 -12.72
C LYS A 113 10.94 -4.63 -12.85
N ARG A 114 11.19 -5.95 -12.81
CA ARG A 114 10.13 -6.96 -12.94
C ARG A 114 9.11 -6.89 -11.81
N TYR A 115 9.55 -6.81 -10.55
CA TYR A 115 8.63 -6.69 -9.43
C TYR A 115 7.82 -5.39 -9.50
N ARG A 116 8.47 -4.28 -9.84
CA ARG A 116 7.81 -2.99 -10.05
C ARG A 116 6.73 -3.08 -11.14
N SER A 117 7.05 -3.69 -12.29
CA SER A 117 6.09 -3.91 -13.38
C SER A 117 4.94 -4.81 -12.95
N ASN A 118 5.22 -5.84 -12.16
CA ASN A 118 4.17 -6.72 -11.62
C ASN A 118 3.23 -5.96 -10.69
N CYS A 119 3.72 -5.06 -9.84
CA CYS A 119 2.86 -4.19 -9.03
C CYS A 119 1.90 -3.38 -9.91
N ILE A 120 2.43 -2.75 -10.95
CA ILE A 120 1.63 -1.96 -11.91
C ILE A 120 0.57 -2.83 -12.58
N ASN A 121 0.95 -4.00 -13.08
CA ASN A 121 0.04 -4.93 -13.75
C ASN A 121 -1.10 -5.40 -12.84
N TRP A 122 -0.85 -5.50 -11.53
CA TRP A 122 -1.86 -5.83 -10.53
C TRP A 122 -2.61 -4.60 -9.98
N GLY A 123 -2.39 -3.43 -10.54
CA GLY A 123 -3.08 -2.19 -10.13
C GLY A 123 -2.60 -1.62 -8.80
N MET A 124 -1.36 -1.90 -8.42
CA MET A 124 -0.73 -1.32 -7.24
C MET A 124 0.28 -0.25 -7.66
N ALA A 125 0.28 0.88 -6.95
CA ALA A 125 1.24 1.95 -7.20
C ALA A 125 2.60 1.63 -6.57
N PRO A 126 3.68 1.51 -7.35
CA PRO A 126 5.03 1.30 -6.82
C PRO A 126 5.67 2.66 -6.49
N LEU A 127 5.39 3.18 -5.30
CA LEU A 127 5.85 4.49 -4.87
C LEU A 127 7.29 4.43 -4.35
N LEU A 128 8.04 5.49 -4.60
CA LEU A 128 9.40 5.72 -4.09
C LEU A 128 9.38 6.85 -3.07
N THR A 129 10.21 6.73 -2.04
CA THR A 129 10.43 7.79 -1.06
C THR A 129 11.91 8.06 -0.85
N ALA A 130 12.27 9.33 -0.69
CA ALA A 130 13.62 9.75 -0.26
C ALA A 130 13.71 9.89 1.27
N SER A 131 12.57 9.82 1.97
CA SER A 131 12.45 10.10 3.41
C SER A 131 11.84 8.91 4.16
N PRO A 132 12.55 7.76 4.28
CA PRO A 132 12.04 6.57 4.95
C PRO A 132 11.70 6.80 6.42
N GLU A 133 12.34 7.77 7.07
CA GLU A 133 12.07 8.18 8.45
C GLU A 133 10.68 8.77 8.69
N ASP A 134 9.99 9.16 7.61
CA ASP A 134 8.64 9.72 7.70
C ASP A 134 7.55 8.67 7.98
N TYR A 135 7.88 7.40 7.84
CA TYR A 135 6.92 6.29 7.94
C TYR A 135 7.19 5.40 9.14
N ALA A 136 6.14 5.02 9.83
CA ALA A 136 6.18 4.05 10.92
C ALA A 136 5.03 3.05 10.80
N LEU A 137 5.19 1.87 11.37
CA LEU A 137 4.12 0.88 11.40
C LEU A 137 2.88 1.45 12.13
N GLY A 138 1.72 1.28 11.53
CA GLY A 138 0.47 1.79 12.06
C GLY A 138 0.08 3.19 11.55
N ASP A 139 0.95 3.87 10.81
CA ASP A 139 0.63 5.14 10.17
C ASP A 139 -0.32 4.94 8.99
N TRP A 140 -1.13 5.97 8.74
CA TRP A 140 -1.93 6.09 7.54
C TRP A 140 -1.27 7.07 6.57
N VAL A 141 -1.24 6.72 5.29
CA VAL A 141 -0.66 7.58 4.25
C VAL A 141 -1.77 8.00 3.30
N PHE A 142 -1.99 9.29 3.21
CA PHE A 142 -2.95 9.89 2.29
C PHE A 142 -2.22 10.48 1.08
N VAL A 143 -2.58 10.03 -0.11
CA VAL A 143 -1.98 10.48 -1.38
C VAL A 143 -3.08 11.09 -2.23
N PRO A 144 -3.36 12.40 -2.10
CA PRO A 144 -4.42 13.06 -2.85
C PRO A 144 -4.09 13.13 -4.34
N GLY A 145 -5.07 12.87 -5.18
CA GLY A 145 -4.95 13.00 -6.62
C GLY A 145 -3.96 12.06 -7.30
N ILE A 146 -3.63 10.93 -6.67
CA ILE A 146 -2.66 9.95 -7.20
C ILE A 146 -3.02 9.48 -8.61
N ARG A 147 -4.30 9.20 -8.87
CA ARG A 147 -4.76 8.77 -10.18
C ARG A 147 -4.48 9.83 -11.26
N HIS A 148 -4.79 11.08 -10.97
CA HIS A 148 -4.53 12.19 -11.88
C HIS A 148 -3.03 12.39 -12.10
N ALA A 149 -2.23 12.32 -11.03
CA ALA A 149 -0.79 12.45 -11.11
C ALA A 149 -0.16 11.37 -12.01
N ILE A 150 -0.59 10.11 -11.88
CA ILE A 150 -0.13 9.00 -12.71
C ILE A 150 -0.56 9.19 -14.17
N LEU A 151 -1.82 9.55 -14.42
CA LEU A 151 -2.35 9.73 -15.79
C LEU A 151 -1.70 10.91 -16.53
N THR A 152 -1.26 11.94 -15.82
CA THR A 152 -0.60 13.10 -16.39
C THR A 152 0.92 12.97 -16.44
N GLY A 153 1.48 11.84 -16.02
CA GLY A 153 2.92 11.61 -16.01
C GLY A 153 3.68 12.41 -14.97
N LYS A 154 3.03 12.87 -13.90
CA LYS A 154 3.67 13.60 -12.82
C LYS A 154 4.57 12.64 -12.03
N GLU A 155 5.88 12.90 -12.03
CA GLU A 155 6.85 11.99 -11.42
C GLU A 155 6.85 12.04 -9.89
N ALA A 156 6.64 13.21 -9.30
CA ALA A 156 6.63 13.40 -7.85
C ALA A 156 5.37 14.17 -7.42
N PHE A 157 4.82 13.80 -6.27
CA PHE A 157 3.62 14.41 -5.73
C PHE A 157 3.57 14.32 -4.20
N ASP A 158 2.72 15.14 -3.61
CA ASP A 158 2.59 15.23 -2.16
C ASP A 158 1.87 14.02 -1.60
N ALA A 159 2.30 13.61 -0.41
CA ALA A 159 1.62 12.65 0.44
C ALA A 159 1.61 13.16 1.89
N TYR A 160 0.69 12.66 2.68
CA TYR A 160 0.54 13.05 4.09
C TYR A 160 0.52 11.81 4.95
N VAL A 161 1.41 11.78 5.95
CA VAL A 161 1.50 10.69 6.91
C VAL A 161 0.74 11.10 8.16
N VAL A 162 -0.29 10.34 8.52
CA VAL A 162 -1.11 10.56 9.70
C VAL A 162 -0.79 9.49 10.73
N SER A 163 -0.20 9.91 11.83
CA SER A 163 0.16 9.01 12.93
C SER A 163 -1.04 8.71 13.83
N PRO A 164 -1.02 7.60 14.60
CA PRO A 164 -2.11 7.25 15.51
C PRO A 164 -2.45 8.34 16.55
N ASN A 165 -1.48 9.19 16.89
CA ASN A 165 -1.68 10.34 17.81
C ASN A 165 -2.37 11.54 17.14
N GLY A 166 -2.74 11.46 15.86
CA GLY A 166 -3.39 12.53 15.10
C GLY A 166 -2.43 13.54 14.46
N SER A 167 -1.12 13.37 14.58
CA SER A 167 -0.16 14.25 13.89
C SER A 167 -0.16 13.99 12.38
N VAL A 168 -0.07 15.07 11.60
CA VAL A 168 -0.02 15.03 10.14
C VAL A 168 1.31 15.59 9.66
N LYS A 169 2.03 14.81 8.87
CA LYS A 169 3.31 15.21 8.29
C LYS A 169 3.20 15.18 6.77
N LYS A 170 3.57 16.27 6.11
CA LYS A 170 3.70 16.32 4.66
C LYS A 170 5.01 15.66 4.23
N THR A 171 4.92 14.80 3.24
CA THR A 171 6.07 14.15 2.60
C THR A 171 5.89 14.14 1.08
N SER A 172 6.88 13.65 0.38
CA SER A 172 6.82 13.51 -1.08
C SER A 172 7.05 12.06 -1.46
N VAL A 173 6.28 11.59 -2.43
CA VAL A 173 6.46 10.29 -3.07
C VAL A 173 6.60 10.46 -4.57
N SER A 174 7.21 9.48 -5.22
CA SER A 174 7.35 9.47 -6.67
C SER A 174 7.08 8.11 -7.24
N THR A 175 6.69 8.05 -8.51
CA THR A 175 6.59 6.80 -9.26
C THR A 175 7.89 6.44 -9.97
N GLY A 176 8.83 7.37 -10.06
CA GLY A 176 9.96 7.27 -10.97
C GLY A 176 9.48 7.25 -12.43
N ALA A 177 10.41 7.11 -13.36
CA ALA A 177 10.04 6.93 -14.77
C ALA A 177 9.23 5.64 -14.95
N LEU A 178 8.02 5.76 -15.50
CA LEU A 178 7.11 4.62 -15.77
C LEU A 178 7.44 3.94 -17.13
N THR A 179 8.72 3.88 -17.48
CA THR A 179 9.17 3.23 -18.71
C THR A 179 9.59 1.79 -18.47
#